data_bf442f41702e950e86cf46dccaea7312
#
_entry.id   bf442f41702e950e86cf46dccaea7312
#
_cell.length_a   1.000
_cell.length_b   1.000
_cell.length_c   1.000
_cell.angle_alpha   90.00
_cell.angle_beta   90.00
_cell.angle_gamma   90.00
#
_symmetry.space_group_name_H-M   'P 1'
#
loop_
_entity.id
_entity.type
_entity.pdbx_description
1 polymer ?
#
loop_
_entity_poly.entity_id
_entity_poly.type
_entity_poly.pdbx_seq_one_letter_code
_entity_poly.pdbx_strand_id
1 'polypeptide(L)'
;MENFVMSYSCGKDSTLALYRMIKAGNTPAALLITVNKGENRSWFHGVPRELIVDISKSLNIPLILVETSGDDYEIKFTEQLLKAKENFKIDSCVFGDIDLEPHREWCTSRCNEAGIEAIFPLWQENREELVYEFIDSGFKTVIKNVKLECMGEDFLGKVLTKEVVEEIKKTGSDACGENGEYHTFVYDGPIFKYPIKFKSLNIIKNETHGFLDVKESENEYDNGFRNSIWSR
;
A
#
# COMPACT_ATOMS: atom_id res chain seq x y z
N MET A 1 -17.62 10.56 -13.22
CA MET A 1 -17.15 9.29 -12.59
C MET A 1 -16.01 8.80 -13.45
N GLU A 2 -14.82 8.82 -12.93
CA GLU A 2 -13.61 8.38 -13.65
C GLU A 2 -13.24 6.98 -13.22
N ASN A 3 -12.80 6.16 -14.18
CA ASN A 3 -12.20 4.87 -13.89
C ASN A 3 -10.69 5.08 -13.73
N PHE A 4 -10.13 4.65 -12.62
CA PHE A 4 -8.71 4.80 -12.35
C PHE A 4 -8.05 3.51 -11.89
N VAL A 5 -6.75 3.38 -12.10
CA VAL A 5 -5.94 2.37 -11.43
C VAL A 5 -5.26 3.02 -10.21
N MET A 6 -5.23 2.32 -9.08
CA MET A 6 -4.55 2.79 -7.88
C MET A 6 -3.15 2.19 -7.80
N SER A 7 -2.10 3.00 -7.82
CA SER A 7 -0.75 2.57 -7.41
C SER A 7 -0.77 2.32 -5.90
N TYR A 8 -0.88 1.06 -5.51
CA TYR A 8 -1.21 0.67 -4.14
C TYR A 8 -0.04 -0.02 -3.44
N SER A 9 0.41 0.55 -2.33
CA SER A 9 1.56 0.02 -1.58
C SER A 9 1.17 -0.88 -0.41
N CYS A 10 -0.11 -1.02 -0.09
CA CYS A 10 -0.68 -1.60 1.13
C CYS A 10 -0.43 -0.75 2.40
N GLY A 11 0.10 0.46 2.26
CA GLY A 11 0.35 1.42 3.33
C GLY A 11 -0.78 2.43 3.51
N LYS A 12 -0.67 3.22 4.59
CA LYS A 12 -1.70 4.18 4.99
C LYS A 12 -2.01 5.23 3.92
N ASP A 13 -0.98 5.80 3.25
CA ASP A 13 -1.15 6.93 2.32
C ASP A 13 -1.84 6.49 1.04
N SER A 14 -1.40 5.40 0.42
CA SER A 14 -2.08 4.82 -0.74
C SER A 14 -3.52 4.39 -0.41
N THR A 15 -3.78 3.93 0.83
CA THR A 15 -5.12 3.56 1.27
C THR A 15 -6.01 4.80 1.48
N LEU A 16 -5.47 5.88 2.05
CA LEU A 16 -6.19 7.14 2.22
C LEU A 16 -6.51 7.79 0.86
N ALA A 17 -5.55 7.80 -0.07
CA ALA A 17 -5.75 8.29 -1.43
C ALA A 17 -6.87 7.51 -2.14
N LEU A 18 -6.84 6.17 -2.09
CA LEU A 18 -7.91 5.31 -2.62
C LEU A 18 -9.28 5.64 -1.99
N TYR A 19 -9.33 5.79 -0.68
CA TYR A 19 -10.55 6.11 0.04
C TYR A 19 -11.15 7.47 -0.37
N ARG A 20 -10.31 8.50 -0.50
CA ARG A 20 -10.75 9.82 -0.97
C ARG A 20 -11.34 9.76 -2.38
N MET A 21 -10.69 9.03 -3.29
CA MET A 21 -11.20 8.85 -4.66
C MET A 21 -12.55 8.13 -4.68
N ILE A 22 -12.71 7.06 -3.90
CA ILE A 22 -14.00 6.35 -3.76
C ILE A 22 -15.07 7.27 -3.16
N LYS A 23 -14.76 8.02 -2.11
CA LYS A 23 -15.70 8.99 -1.51
C LYS A 23 -16.11 10.11 -2.47
N ALA A 24 -15.22 10.51 -3.37
CA ALA A 24 -15.51 11.47 -4.44
C ALA A 24 -16.37 10.88 -5.57
N GLY A 25 -16.74 9.59 -5.49
CA GLY A 25 -17.60 8.92 -6.47
C GLY A 25 -16.85 8.31 -7.65
N ASN A 26 -15.52 8.24 -7.61
CA ASN A 26 -14.72 7.59 -8.65
C ASN A 26 -14.60 6.08 -8.42
N THR A 27 -14.36 5.33 -9.49
CA THR A 27 -14.34 3.86 -9.46
C THR A 27 -12.94 3.32 -9.64
N PRO A 28 -12.37 2.63 -8.62
CA PRO A 28 -11.09 1.95 -8.79
C PRO A 28 -11.26 0.71 -9.67
N ALA A 29 -10.66 0.72 -10.85
CA ALA A 29 -10.72 -0.39 -11.80
C ALA A 29 -9.76 -1.52 -11.43
N ALA A 30 -8.59 -1.19 -10.87
CA ALA A 30 -7.62 -2.16 -10.35
C ALA A 30 -6.67 -1.54 -9.33
N LEU A 31 -6.08 -2.40 -8.49
CA LEU A 31 -4.89 -2.09 -7.68
C LEU A 31 -3.65 -2.50 -8.46
N LEU A 32 -2.73 -1.58 -8.67
CA LEU A 32 -1.41 -1.84 -9.24
C LEU A 32 -0.39 -1.93 -8.11
N ILE A 33 0.18 -3.10 -7.87
CA ILE A 33 1.11 -3.33 -6.76
C ILE A 33 2.44 -3.85 -7.30
N THR A 34 3.51 -3.15 -6.99
CA THR A 34 4.86 -3.58 -7.36
C THR A 34 5.37 -4.64 -6.38
N VAL A 35 5.86 -5.75 -6.93
CA VAL A 35 6.33 -6.92 -6.18
C VAL A 35 7.79 -7.20 -6.55
N ASN A 36 8.62 -7.38 -5.52
CA ASN A 36 9.96 -7.92 -5.68
C ASN A 36 9.86 -9.40 -6.06
N LYS A 37 10.28 -9.72 -7.29
CA LYS A 37 10.19 -11.07 -7.85
C LYS A 37 10.99 -12.10 -7.06
N GLY A 38 12.13 -11.70 -6.48
CA GLY A 38 13.00 -12.59 -5.70
C GLY A 38 12.45 -12.90 -4.32
N GLU A 39 11.79 -11.92 -3.68
CA GLU A 39 11.29 -12.03 -2.31
C GLU A 39 9.79 -12.40 -2.25
N ASN A 40 9.08 -12.26 -3.37
CA ASN A 40 7.63 -12.49 -3.46
C ASN A 40 6.81 -11.62 -2.49
N ARG A 41 7.23 -10.36 -2.32
CA ARG A 41 6.67 -9.36 -1.40
C ARG A 41 6.51 -8.00 -2.11
N SER A 42 5.63 -7.13 -1.62
CA SER A 42 5.55 -5.75 -2.14
C SER A 42 6.89 -5.04 -1.96
N TRP A 43 7.24 -4.17 -2.91
CA TRP A 43 8.57 -3.60 -3.02
C TRP A 43 9.00 -2.79 -1.78
N PHE A 44 8.19 -1.80 -1.38
CA PHE A 44 8.57 -0.90 -0.27
C PHE A 44 8.14 -1.39 1.11
N HIS A 45 6.94 -1.95 1.21
CA HIS A 45 6.35 -2.35 2.49
C HIS A 45 6.63 -3.81 2.86
N GLY A 46 7.17 -4.61 1.94
CA GLY A 46 7.50 -6.02 2.19
C GLY A 46 6.29 -6.89 2.56
N VAL A 47 5.08 -6.54 2.07
CA VAL A 47 3.86 -7.30 2.33
C VAL A 47 3.89 -8.59 1.50
N PRO A 48 3.72 -9.78 2.09
CA PRO A 48 3.67 -11.05 1.36
C PRO A 48 2.59 -11.08 0.29
N ARG A 49 2.87 -11.76 -0.83
CA ARG A 49 1.96 -11.84 -1.98
C ARG A 49 0.59 -12.41 -1.63
N GLU A 50 0.52 -13.38 -0.75
CA GLU A 50 -0.74 -13.97 -0.27
C GLU A 50 -1.62 -12.93 0.43
N LEU A 51 -1.04 -12.06 1.26
CA LEU A 51 -1.77 -10.95 1.90
C LEU A 51 -2.19 -9.88 0.89
N ILE A 52 -1.37 -9.61 -0.13
CA ILE A 52 -1.73 -8.68 -1.23
C ILE A 52 -2.98 -9.20 -1.96
N VAL A 53 -3.02 -10.50 -2.26
CA VAL A 53 -4.18 -11.13 -2.91
C VAL A 53 -5.42 -11.05 -2.02
N ASP A 54 -5.28 -11.27 -0.71
CA ASP A 54 -6.40 -11.18 0.23
C ASP A 54 -6.91 -9.74 0.39
N ILE A 55 -6.02 -8.74 0.40
CA ILE A 55 -6.39 -7.31 0.34
C ILE A 55 -7.26 -7.02 -0.88
N SER A 56 -6.83 -7.43 -2.07
CA SER A 56 -7.58 -7.23 -3.32
C SER A 56 -8.99 -7.84 -3.23
N LYS A 57 -9.13 -9.03 -2.67
CA LYS A 57 -10.43 -9.69 -2.43
C LYS A 57 -11.26 -8.91 -1.42
N SER A 58 -10.67 -8.48 -0.31
CA SER A 58 -11.38 -7.73 0.72
C SER A 58 -11.85 -6.36 0.24
N LEU A 59 -11.02 -5.64 -0.51
CA LEU A 59 -11.39 -4.38 -1.16
C LEU A 59 -12.35 -4.60 -2.34
N ASN A 60 -12.46 -5.85 -2.86
CA ASN A 60 -13.21 -6.18 -4.07
C ASN A 60 -12.77 -5.39 -5.30
N ILE A 61 -11.47 -5.17 -5.42
CA ILE A 61 -10.84 -4.45 -6.53
C ILE A 61 -9.85 -5.41 -7.22
N PRO A 62 -9.90 -5.57 -8.56
CA PRO A 62 -8.97 -6.39 -9.32
C PRO A 62 -7.50 -6.07 -9.03
N LEU A 63 -6.62 -7.07 -9.07
CA LEU A 63 -5.21 -6.92 -8.77
C LEU A 63 -4.35 -7.02 -10.04
N ILE A 64 -3.45 -6.08 -10.22
CA ILE A 64 -2.38 -6.09 -11.21
C ILE A 64 -1.05 -6.13 -10.46
N LEU A 65 -0.24 -7.15 -10.66
CA LEU A 65 1.10 -7.25 -10.09
C LEU A 65 2.15 -6.77 -11.09
N VAL A 66 2.96 -5.80 -10.66
CA VAL A 66 4.17 -5.37 -11.36
C VAL A 66 5.35 -6.15 -10.81
N GLU A 67 5.66 -7.27 -11.41
CA GLU A 67 6.78 -8.11 -10.97
C GLU A 67 8.09 -7.57 -11.55
N THR A 68 9.02 -7.17 -10.68
CA THR A 68 10.30 -6.59 -11.05
C THR A 68 11.44 -7.13 -10.21
N SER A 69 12.65 -7.14 -10.77
CA SER A 69 13.91 -7.43 -10.06
C SER A 69 14.65 -6.16 -9.61
N GLY A 70 14.12 -4.97 -9.94
CA GLY A 70 14.66 -3.66 -9.60
C GLY A 70 15.19 -2.93 -10.83
N ASP A 71 16.09 -3.49 -11.59
CA ASP A 71 16.69 -2.86 -12.77
C ASP A 71 15.67 -2.54 -13.87
N ASP A 72 14.58 -3.29 -13.92
CA ASP A 72 13.49 -3.15 -14.89
C ASP A 72 12.23 -2.48 -14.30
N TYR A 73 12.32 -1.87 -13.10
CA TYR A 73 11.20 -1.32 -12.36
C TYR A 73 10.35 -0.34 -13.17
N GLU A 74 10.98 0.68 -13.77
CA GLU A 74 10.29 1.70 -14.56
C GLU A 74 9.59 1.11 -15.79
N ILE A 75 10.31 0.25 -16.53
CA ILE A 75 9.80 -0.39 -17.73
C ILE A 75 8.58 -1.24 -17.39
N LYS A 76 8.68 -2.07 -16.35
CA LYS A 76 7.60 -2.97 -15.92
C LYS A 76 6.39 -2.19 -15.42
N PHE A 77 6.61 -1.10 -14.70
CA PHE A 77 5.53 -0.24 -14.22
C PHE A 77 4.76 0.38 -15.40
N THR A 78 5.46 0.99 -16.35
CA THR A 78 4.86 1.58 -17.56
C THR A 78 4.14 0.52 -18.43
N GLU A 79 4.74 -0.67 -18.63
CA GLU A 79 4.09 -1.78 -19.34
C GLU A 79 2.75 -2.18 -18.71
N GLN A 80 2.67 -2.22 -17.37
CA GLN A 80 1.44 -2.57 -16.69
C GLN A 80 0.40 -1.44 -16.71
N LEU A 81 0.82 -0.17 -16.72
CA LEU A 81 -0.09 0.96 -16.93
C LEU A 81 -0.73 0.91 -18.33
N LEU A 82 0.07 0.62 -19.38
CA LEU A 82 -0.45 0.46 -20.74
C LEU A 82 -1.49 -0.66 -20.84
N LYS A 83 -1.18 -1.82 -20.23
CA LYS A 83 -2.13 -2.95 -20.18
C LYS A 83 -3.39 -2.61 -19.38
N ALA A 84 -3.24 -1.89 -18.26
CA ALA A 84 -4.38 -1.44 -17.46
C ALA A 84 -5.28 -0.50 -18.26
N LYS A 85 -4.70 0.45 -19.00
CA LYS A 85 -5.43 1.35 -19.89
C LYS A 85 -6.27 0.58 -20.92
N GLU A 86 -5.68 -0.41 -21.58
CA GLU A 86 -6.36 -1.21 -22.60
C GLU A 86 -7.47 -2.10 -22.01
N ASN A 87 -7.18 -2.79 -20.90
CA ASN A 87 -8.06 -3.81 -20.32
C ASN A 87 -9.20 -3.21 -19.51
N PHE A 88 -8.95 -2.12 -18.79
CA PHE A 88 -9.92 -1.52 -17.86
C PHE A 88 -10.47 -0.17 -18.33
N LYS A 89 -9.98 0.34 -19.48
CA LYS A 89 -10.43 1.65 -20.04
C LYS A 89 -10.25 2.77 -19.00
N ILE A 90 -9.10 2.80 -18.36
CA ILE A 90 -8.76 3.84 -17.38
C ILE A 90 -8.17 5.07 -18.09
N ASP A 91 -8.41 6.24 -17.50
CA ASP A 91 -7.88 7.53 -17.96
C ASP A 91 -6.81 8.07 -17.01
N SER A 92 -6.67 7.47 -15.82
CA SER A 92 -5.76 7.97 -14.78
C SER A 92 -5.18 6.86 -13.89
N CYS A 93 -4.02 7.18 -13.28
CA CYS A 93 -3.43 6.44 -12.18
C CYS A 93 -3.36 7.34 -10.95
N VAL A 94 -3.81 6.83 -9.81
CA VAL A 94 -3.84 7.54 -8.53
C VAL A 94 -2.67 7.10 -7.66
N PHE A 95 -2.02 8.06 -7.01
CA PHE A 95 -0.86 7.86 -6.13
C PHE A 95 -1.10 8.43 -4.75
N GLY A 96 -0.44 7.87 -3.74
CA GLY A 96 -0.54 8.30 -2.34
C GLY A 96 0.59 9.23 -1.90
N ASP A 97 1.33 9.82 -2.83
CA ASP A 97 2.44 10.73 -2.56
C ASP A 97 1.93 12.08 -2.03
N ILE A 98 2.66 12.66 -1.06
CA ILE A 98 2.20 13.85 -0.32
C ILE A 98 2.92 15.11 -0.80
N ASP A 99 4.26 15.15 -0.78
CA ASP A 99 5.00 16.41 -1.06
C ASP A 99 6.44 16.23 -1.58
N LEU A 100 6.86 14.99 -1.88
CA LEU A 100 8.18 14.72 -2.44
C LEU A 100 8.17 14.89 -3.96
N GLU A 101 8.63 16.05 -4.46
CA GLU A 101 8.60 16.40 -5.89
C GLU A 101 9.27 15.34 -6.79
N PRO A 102 10.43 14.72 -6.45
CA PRO A 102 11.00 13.67 -7.28
C PRO A 102 10.08 12.45 -7.47
N HIS A 103 9.28 12.10 -6.47
CA HIS A 103 8.29 11.02 -6.58
C HIS A 103 7.17 11.41 -7.54
N ARG A 104 6.64 12.63 -7.40
CA ARG A 104 5.59 13.15 -8.28
C ARG A 104 6.06 13.21 -9.74
N GLU A 105 7.27 13.70 -9.97
CA GLU A 105 7.85 13.76 -11.31
C GLU A 105 7.97 12.37 -11.93
N TRP A 106 8.46 11.39 -11.16
CA TRP A 106 8.56 10.01 -11.62
C TRP A 106 7.18 9.42 -11.96
N CYS A 107 6.21 9.52 -11.06
CA CYS A 107 4.84 9.04 -11.26
C CYS A 107 4.19 9.67 -12.50
N THR A 108 4.33 11.00 -12.63
CA THR A 108 3.80 11.76 -13.78
C THR A 108 4.46 11.34 -15.08
N SER A 109 5.78 11.12 -15.08
CA SER A 109 6.49 10.62 -16.26
C SER A 109 5.98 9.25 -16.71
N ARG A 110 5.79 8.31 -15.78
CA ARG A 110 5.25 6.97 -16.10
C ARG A 110 3.84 7.04 -16.68
N CYS A 111 2.99 7.89 -16.10
CA CYS A 111 1.63 8.09 -16.60
C CYS A 111 1.62 8.74 -18.00
N ASN A 112 2.45 9.74 -18.23
CA ASN A 112 2.59 10.40 -19.55
C ASN A 112 3.01 9.41 -20.64
N GLU A 113 3.98 8.53 -20.36
CA GLU A 113 4.40 7.47 -21.27
C GLU A 113 3.26 6.48 -21.60
N ALA A 114 2.38 6.21 -20.62
CA ALA A 114 1.18 5.39 -20.84
C ALA A 114 0.02 6.19 -21.46
N GLY A 115 0.13 7.51 -21.57
CA GLY A 115 -0.90 8.40 -22.10
C GLY A 115 -2.14 8.45 -21.20
N ILE A 116 -1.95 8.46 -19.86
CA ILE A 116 -2.97 8.61 -18.82
C ILE A 116 -2.57 9.73 -17.86
N GLU A 117 -3.51 10.24 -17.07
CA GLU A 117 -3.27 11.27 -16.07
C GLU A 117 -2.73 10.69 -14.76
N ALA A 118 -1.81 11.40 -14.10
CA ALA A 118 -1.38 11.11 -12.73
C ALA A 118 -2.14 11.97 -11.74
N ILE A 119 -2.83 11.36 -10.76
CA ILE A 119 -3.66 12.03 -9.76
C ILE A 119 -3.08 11.82 -8.38
N PHE A 120 -2.95 12.90 -7.60
CA PHE A 120 -2.36 12.90 -6.27
C PHE A 120 -3.33 13.52 -5.25
N PRO A 121 -4.26 12.72 -4.67
CA PRO A 121 -5.32 13.24 -3.79
C PRO A 121 -4.82 13.82 -2.47
N LEU A 122 -3.56 13.56 -2.10
CA LEU A 122 -2.94 14.01 -0.83
C LEU A 122 -1.90 15.11 -1.03
N TRP A 123 -1.71 15.59 -2.28
CA TRP A 123 -0.61 16.45 -2.64
C TRP A 123 -0.60 17.78 -1.91
N GLN A 124 0.56 18.10 -1.29
CA GLN A 124 0.82 19.32 -0.52
C GLN A 124 -0.12 19.56 0.68
N GLU A 125 -0.74 18.51 1.18
CA GLU A 125 -1.51 18.60 2.42
C GLU A 125 -0.63 18.41 3.65
N ASN A 126 -1.13 18.85 4.82
CA ASN A 126 -0.40 18.73 6.08
C ASN A 126 -0.25 17.24 6.46
N ARG A 127 0.99 16.78 6.60
CA ARG A 127 1.35 15.38 6.89
C ARG A 127 0.70 14.86 8.18
N GLU A 128 0.67 15.66 9.25
CA GLU A 128 0.07 15.28 10.52
C GLU A 128 -1.46 15.18 10.41
N GLU A 129 -2.10 16.10 9.69
CA GLU A 129 -3.55 16.06 9.46
C GLU A 129 -3.94 14.82 8.64
N LEU A 130 -3.13 14.43 7.65
CA LEU A 130 -3.37 13.23 6.83
C LEU A 130 -3.33 11.94 7.66
N VAL A 131 -2.35 11.79 8.56
CA VAL A 131 -2.29 10.60 9.42
C VAL A 131 -3.45 10.56 10.40
N TYR A 132 -3.89 11.70 10.93
CA TYR A 132 -5.08 11.75 11.78
C TYR A 132 -6.36 11.48 10.99
N GLU A 133 -6.50 12.01 9.78
CA GLU A 133 -7.63 11.67 8.90
C GLU A 133 -7.72 10.16 8.63
N PHE A 134 -6.57 9.52 8.35
CA PHE A 134 -6.51 8.08 8.17
C PHE A 134 -7.03 7.33 9.41
N ILE A 135 -6.57 7.69 10.61
CA ILE A 135 -6.98 7.08 11.87
C ILE A 135 -8.48 7.34 12.14
N ASP A 136 -8.92 8.60 12.01
CA ASP A 136 -10.31 9.03 12.28
C ASP A 136 -11.30 8.46 11.27
N SER A 137 -10.84 8.11 10.07
CA SER A 137 -11.64 7.39 9.08
C SER A 137 -11.92 5.92 9.47
N GLY A 138 -11.30 5.42 10.54
CA GLY A 138 -11.52 4.07 11.06
C GLY A 138 -10.64 2.99 10.43
N PHE A 139 -9.60 3.36 9.68
CA PHE A 139 -8.61 2.41 9.19
C PHE A 139 -7.74 1.87 10.32
N LYS A 140 -7.31 0.61 10.17
CA LYS A 140 -6.37 -0.05 11.07
C LYS A 140 -5.11 -0.47 10.32
N THR A 141 -3.98 -0.09 10.85
CA THR A 141 -2.68 -0.40 10.28
C THR A 141 -1.66 -0.70 11.37
N VAL A 142 -0.67 -1.54 11.04
CA VAL A 142 0.49 -1.76 11.91
C VAL A 142 1.74 -1.14 11.30
N ILE A 143 2.65 -0.68 12.14
CA ILE A 143 3.99 -0.27 11.73
C ILE A 143 4.76 -1.54 11.37
N LYS A 144 5.16 -1.64 10.11
CA LYS A 144 5.78 -2.83 9.55
C LYS A 144 7.28 -2.72 9.34
N ASN A 145 7.74 -1.53 8.98
CA ASN A 145 9.17 -1.22 8.80
C ASN A 145 9.51 0.05 9.57
N VAL A 146 10.70 0.11 10.12
CA VAL A 146 11.25 1.31 10.75
C VAL A 146 12.69 1.52 10.33
N LYS A 147 13.10 2.77 10.16
CA LYS A 147 14.49 3.17 10.00
C LYS A 147 15.10 3.32 11.39
N LEU A 148 16.06 2.45 11.73
CA LEU A 148 16.59 2.31 13.10
C LEU A 148 17.30 3.55 13.63
N GLU A 149 17.82 4.42 12.76
CA GLU A 149 18.40 5.70 13.16
C GLU A 149 17.35 6.75 13.58
N CYS A 150 16.08 6.59 13.13
CA CYS A 150 14.97 7.51 13.39
C CYS A 150 14.07 7.01 14.52
N MET A 151 13.80 5.69 14.52
CA MET A 151 12.82 5.06 15.41
C MET A 151 13.35 3.73 15.92
N GLY A 152 13.03 3.39 17.18
CA GLY A 152 13.35 2.09 17.77
C GLY A 152 12.53 0.93 17.18
N GLU A 153 13.04 -0.30 17.31
CA GLU A 153 12.33 -1.52 16.91
C GLU A 153 11.05 -1.79 17.71
N ASP A 154 10.90 -1.16 18.86
CA ASP A 154 9.72 -1.24 19.73
C ASP A 154 8.46 -0.65 19.09
N PHE A 155 8.60 0.11 18.01
CA PHE A 155 7.46 0.55 17.19
C PHE A 155 6.94 -0.53 16.25
N LEU A 156 7.72 -1.55 15.92
CA LEU A 156 7.28 -2.63 15.02
C LEU A 156 6.12 -3.41 15.61
N GLY A 157 5.05 -3.54 14.82
CA GLY A 157 3.83 -4.23 15.22
C GLY A 157 2.85 -3.38 16.06
N LYS A 158 3.22 -2.15 16.46
CA LYS A 158 2.24 -1.24 17.05
C LYS A 158 1.17 -0.89 16.03
N VAL A 159 -0.08 -0.91 16.47
CA VAL A 159 -1.20 -0.35 15.72
C VAL A 159 -1.06 1.17 15.73
N LEU A 160 -1.15 1.80 14.57
CA LEU A 160 -1.03 3.26 14.46
C LEU A 160 -2.30 3.91 15.01
N THR A 161 -2.18 4.46 16.21
CA THR A 161 -3.20 5.27 16.89
C THR A 161 -2.69 6.69 17.08
N LYS A 162 -3.56 7.61 17.52
CA LYS A 162 -3.13 9.00 17.81
C LYS A 162 -2.03 9.04 18.88
N GLU A 163 -2.11 8.17 19.89
CA GLU A 163 -1.09 8.06 20.93
C GLU A 163 0.25 7.61 20.37
N VAL A 164 0.23 6.62 19.43
CA VAL A 164 1.45 6.14 18.77
C VAL A 164 2.03 7.21 17.85
N VAL A 165 1.20 8.02 17.17
CA VAL A 165 1.68 9.18 16.39
C VAL A 165 2.40 10.18 17.31
N GLU A 166 1.86 10.47 18.51
CA GLU A 166 2.53 11.34 19.47
C GLU A 166 3.85 10.73 20.02
N GLU A 167 3.94 9.40 20.13
CA GLU A 167 5.22 8.73 20.44
C GLU A 167 6.23 8.87 19.29
N ILE A 168 5.80 8.71 18.04
CA ILE A 168 6.64 8.91 16.84
C ILE A 168 7.20 10.34 16.83
N LYS A 169 6.36 11.36 17.01
CA LYS A 169 6.79 12.76 17.06
C LYS A 169 7.85 13.05 18.13
N LYS A 170 7.79 12.36 19.28
CA LYS A 170 8.80 12.49 20.35
C LYS A 170 10.17 11.96 19.95
N THR A 171 10.28 11.07 18.96
CA THR A 171 11.57 10.63 18.41
C THR A 171 12.22 11.67 17.50
N GLY A 172 11.47 12.70 17.09
CA GLY A 172 11.87 13.68 16.07
C GLY A 172 11.54 13.25 14.64
N SER A 173 10.88 12.09 14.48
CA SER A 173 10.43 11.59 13.17
C SER A 173 9.19 12.31 12.69
N ASP A 174 8.99 12.33 11.38
CA ASP A 174 7.78 12.81 10.76
C ASP A 174 6.56 11.97 11.18
N ALA A 175 5.49 12.63 11.58
CA ALA A 175 4.24 11.99 11.99
C ALA A 175 3.68 11.03 10.94
N CYS A 176 3.86 11.36 9.65
CA CYS A 176 3.41 10.56 8.50
C CYS A 176 4.45 9.55 8.01
N GLY A 177 5.73 9.71 8.39
CA GLY A 177 6.82 8.84 7.93
C GLY A 177 7.18 9.02 6.46
N GLU A 178 6.90 10.19 5.87
CA GLU A 178 7.08 10.48 4.44
C GLU A 178 8.55 10.50 4.01
N ASN A 179 9.49 10.73 4.93
CA ASN A 179 10.91 10.66 4.63
C ASN A 179 11.49 9.24 4.80
N GLY A 180 10.64 8.23 4.93
CA GLY A 180 11.03 6.83 5.06
C GLY A 180 11.35 6.39 6.49
N GLU A 181 10.92 7.14 7.52
CA GLU A 181 11.15 6.77 8.92
C GLU A 181 10.43 5.49 9.29
N TYR A 182 9.22 5.27 8.74
CA TYR A 182 8.47 4.04 8.91
C TYR A 182 7.52 3.76 7.74
N HIS A 183 7.19 2.49 7.55
CA HIS A 183 6.15 2.04 6.64
C HIS A 183 5.11 1.19 7.38
N THR A 184 3.88 1.22 6.87
CA THR A 184 2.74 0.57 7.49
C THR A 184 2.15 -0.53 6.63
N PHE A 185 1.35 -1.41 7.25
CA PHE A 185 0.53 -2.41 6.59
C PHE A 185 -0.92 -2.25 7.05
N VAL A 186 -1.80 -1.81 6.14
CA VAL A 186 -3.23 -1.62 6.42
C VAL A 186 -3.95 -2.95 6.28
N TYR A 187 -4.68 -3.33 7.32
CA TYR A 187 -5.35 -4.63 7.39
C TYR A 187 -6.87 -4.56 7.60
N ASP A 188 -7.44 -3.37 7.87
CA ASP A 188 -8.87 -3.18 8.10
C ASP A 188 -9.28 -1.71 7.88
N GLY A 189 -10.57 -1.47 7.62
CA GLY A 189 -11.12 -0.12 7.50
C GLY A 189 -12.41 -0.05 6.68
N PRO A 190 -12.95 1.15 6.49
CA PRO A 190 -14.32 1.33 5.95
C PRO A 190 -14.53 0.83 4.51
N ILE A 191 -13.47 0.64 3.73
CA ILE A 191 -13.56 0.11 2.35
C ILE A 191 -13.25 -1.39 2.26
N PHE A 192 -12.86 -2.03 3.37
CA PHE A 192 -12.60 -3.47 3.45
C PHE A 192 -13.91 -4.22 3.71
N LYS A 193 -14.20 -5.29 2.98
CA LYS A 193 -15.34 -6.17 3.25
C LYS A 193 -15.14 -7.02 4.51
N TYR A 194 -13.88 -7.33 4.81
CA TYR A 194 -13.46 -8.07 5.99
C TYR A 194 -12.01 -7.72 6.34
N PRO A 195 -11.63 -7.78 7.63
CA PRO A 195 -10.25 -7.54 8.05
C PRO A 195 -9.30 -8.61 7.50
N ILE A 196 -8.11 -8.19 7.05
CA ILE A 196 -7.04 -9.10 6.62
C ILE A 196 -6.45 -9.77 7.85
N LYS A 197 -6.51 -11.09 7.90
CA LYS A 197 -5.97 -11.87 9.00
C LYS A 197 -4.50 -12.22 8.75
N PHE A 198 -3.64 -11.79 9.63
CA PHE A 198 -2.22 -12.08 9.59
C PHE A 198 -1.68 -12.39 10.98
N LYS A 199 -0.53 -13.06 11.03
CA LYS A 199 0.24 -13.25 12.26
C LYS A 199 1.66 -12.74 12.08
N SER A 200 2.16 -12.08 13.11
CA SER A 200 3.56 -11.70 13.20
C SER A 200 4.43 -12.93 13.47
N LEU A 201 5.54 -13.07 12.79
CA LEU A 201 6.50 -14.14 12.97
C LEU A 201 7.67 -13.68 13.83
N ASN A 202 8.51 -12.84 13.25
CA ASN A 202 9.75 -12.36 13.85
C ASN A 202 10.00 -10.89 13.48
N ILE A 203 10.89 -10.25 14.22
CA ILE A 203 11.51 -9.00 13.79
C ILE A 203 12.81 -9.36 13.09
N ILE A 204 12.98 -8.91 11.85
CA ILE A 204 14.17 -9.06 11.04
C ILE A 204 14.86 -7.69 11.00
N LYS A 205 16.18 -7.66 11.18
CA LYS A 205 16.95 -6.41 11.15
C LYS A 205 18.13 -6.52 10.20
N ASN A 206 18.44 -5.43 9.55
CA ASN A 206 19.72 -5.18 8.92
C ASN A 206 20.40 -3.97 9.62
N GLU A 207 21.46 -3.43 9.04
CA GLU A 207 22.23 -2.32 9.63
C GLU A 207 21.41 -1.03 9.77
N THR A 208 20.38 -0.82 8.94
CA THR A 208 19.64 0.45 8.84
C THR A 208 18.16 0.33 9.17
N HIS A 209 17.56 -0.83 9.00
CA HIS A 209 16.11 -1.01 9.11
C HIS A 209 15.74 -2.23 9.96
N GLY A 210 14.58 -2.10 10.63
CA GLY A 210 13.87 -3.20 11.26
C GLY A 210 12.57 -3.50 10.48
N PHE A 211 12.23 -4.79 10.39
CA PHE A 211 11.05 -5.27 9.65
C PHE A 211 10.27 -6.25 10.52
N LEU A 212 8.96 -6.04 10.59
CA LEU A 212 8.04 -7.04 11.13
C LEU A 212 7.74 -8.08 10.04
N ASP A 213 8.23 -9.30 10.21
CA ASP A 213 7.84 -10.37 9.32
C ASP A 213 6.42 -10.85 9.62
N VAL A 214 5.60 -10.93 8.60
CA VAL A 214 4.19 -11.31 8.72
C VAL A 214 3.84 -12.37 7.69
N LYS A 215 2.87 -13.21 8.03
CA LYS A 215 2.25 -14.14 7.07
C LYS A 215 0.74 -14.21 7.25
N GLU A 216 0.05 -14.71 6.23
CA GLU A 216 -1.37 -15.04 6.32
C GLU A 216 -1.63 -15.96 7.53
N SER A 217 -2.66 -15.66 8.29
CA SER A 217 -3.16 -16.56 9.33
C SER A 217 -4.22 -17.46 8.70
N GLU A 218 -4.08 -18.78 8.84
CA GLU A 218 -5.06 -19.73 8.33
C GLU A 218 -6.44 -19.40 8.88
N ASN A 219 -7.40 -19.24 7.98
CA ASN A 219 -8.80 -19.13 8.36
C ASN A 219 -9.28 -20.52 8.82
N GLU A 220 -9.75 -20.67 10.05
CA GLU A 220 -10.40 -21.91 10.54
C GLU A 220 -11.63 -22.30 9.68
N TYR A 221 -12.08 -21.44 8.78
CA TYR A 221 -13.25 -21.64 7.90
C TYR A 221 -12.93 -22.12 6.47
N ASP A 222 -11.65 -22.20 6.07
CA ASP A 222 -11.29 -22.53 4.67
C ASP A 222 -11.08 -24.03 4.39
N ASN A 223 -11.34 -24.90 5.37
CA ASN A 223 -11.26 -26.35 5.18
C ASN A 223 -12.41 -26.94 4.31
N GLY A 224 -13.35 -26.10 3.84
CA GLY A 224 -14.51 -26.54 3.04
C GLY A 224 -14.47 -26.20 1.55
N PHE A 225 -13.62 -25.28 1.08
CA PHE A 225 -13.71 -24.74 -0.29
C PHE A 225 -12.51 -25.01 -1.22
N ARG A 226 -11.40 -25.58 -0.73
CA ARG A 226 -10.20 -25.82 -1.55
C ARG A 226 -10.28 -26.99 -2.54
N ASN A 227 -11.35 -27.79 -2.53
CA ASN A 227 -11.44 -29.01 -3.36
C ASN A 227 -12.38 -28.94 -4.57
N SER A 228 -12.86 -27.77 -5.02
CA SER A 228 -13.86 -27.74 -6.10
C SER A 228 -13.59 -26.85 -7.33
N ILE A 229 -12.43 -26.22 -7.49
CA ILE A 229 -12.22 -25.28 -8.61
C ILE A 229 -11.08 -25.64 -9.58
N TRP A 230 -10.40 -26.81 -9.44
CA TRP A 230 -9.42 -27.25 -10.44
C TRP A 230 -9.73 -28.66 -10.98
N SER A 231 -10.91 -28.82 -11.62
CA SER A 231 -11.17 -29.91 -12.55
C SER A 231 -12.28 -29.50 -13.54
N ARG A 232 -11.88 -28.76 -14.57
CA ARG A 232 -12.42 -28.85 -15.93
C ARG A 232 -11.69 -27.87 -16.86
#